data_69d8cb197ed96c41b71ab0d29b4e010d
#
_entry.id   69d8cb197ed96c41b71ab0d29b4e010d
#
_cell.length_a   1.000
_cell.length_b   1.000
_cell.length_c   1.000
_cell.angle_alpha   90.00
_cell.angle_beta   90.00
_cell.angle_gamma   90.00
#
_symmetry.space_group_name_H-M   'P 1'
#
loop_
_entity.id
_entity.type
_entity.pdbx_description
1 polymer ?
#
loop_
_entity_poly.entity_id
_entity_poly.type
_entity_poly.pdbx_seq_one_letter_code
_entity_poly.pdbx_strand_id
1 'polypeptide(L)'
;VPLIGLNRAIVKQGLKILKSKKNLGLKTLLDICKINVSPSTYHLGYLIGPRINAGGRVGKCSHGANLLLNKDPKNSFKLASELDQYNKERQMLEKDLLNKILDETKDFLNDPVLILSGKNWHEGVIGIVAARLKDKFNKPVILISIDGDTGKASARSIVGFDIGSIIIAASQEKLILKGGGHKM
;
A
#
# COMPACT_ATOMS: atom_id res chain seq x y z
N VAL A 1 -3.01 1.87 -12.51
CA VAL A 1 -2.68 2.22 -13.91
C VAL A 1 -3.75 1.60 -14.82
N PRO A 2 -4.40 2.37 -15.70
CA PRO A 2 -5.37 1.84 -16.65
C PRO A 2 -4.76 0.78 -17.58
N LEU A 3 -5.48 -0.33 -17.78
CA LEU A 3 -5.06 -1.44 -18.65
C LEU A 3 -5.49 -1.19 -20.11
N ILE A 4 -4.96 -0.13 -20.70
CA ILE A 4 -5.20 0.28 -22.10
C ILE A 4 -3.87 0.35 -22.86
N GLY A 5 -3.92 0.28 -24.18
CA GLY A 5 -2.75 0.42 -25.05
C GLY A 5 -1.57 -0.47 -24.63
N LEU A 6 -0.40 0.11 -24.49
CA LEU A 6 0.85 -0.56 -24.13
C LEU A 6 0.77 -1.26 -22.76
N ASN A 7 0.14 -0.63 -21.75
CA ASN A 7 0.00 -1.23 -20.43
C ASN A 7 -0.74 -2.57 -20.51
N ARG A 8 -1.82 -2.64 -21.29
CA ARG A 8 -2.58 -3.87 -21.53
C ARG A 8 -1.72 -4.94 -22.21
N ALA A 9 -0.92 -4.57 -23.20
CA ALA A 9 -0.04 -5.49 -23.93
C ALA A 9 1.02 -6.08 -22.99
N ILE A 10 1.69 -5.25 -22.19
CA ILE A 10 2.70 -5.68 -21.20
C ILE A 10 2.08 -6.63 -20.17
N VAL A 11 0.93 -6.28 -19.59
CA VAL A 11 0.27 -7.14 -18.60
C VAL A 11 -0.18 -8.46 -19.21
N LYS A 12 -0.73 -8.45 -20.44
CA LYS A 12 -1.12 -9.68 -21.14
C LYS A 12 0.08 -10.61 -21.38
N GLN A 13 1.22 -10.05 -21.78
CA GLN A 13 2.45 -10.82 -21.98
C GLN A 13 3.03 -11.29 -20.65
N GLY A 14 3.05 -10.44 -19.62
CA GLY A 14 3.50 -10.78 -18.27
C GLY A 14 2.71 -11.94 -17.65
N LEU A 15 1.39 -11.96 -17.84
CA LEU A 15 0.53 -13.07 -17.38
C LEU A 15 0.84 -14.39 -18.09
N LYS A 16 1.18 -14.37 -19.39
CA LYS A 16 1.63 -15.57 -20.11
C LYS A 16 2.96 -16.11 -19.52
N ILE A 17 3.90 -15.21 -19.23
CA ILE A 17 5.19 -15.58 -18.62
C ILE A 17 4.97 -16.10 -17.20
N LEU A 18 4.10 -15.45 -16.42
CA LEU A 18 3.76 -15.90 -15.06
C LEU A 18 3.16 -17.32 -15.06
N LYS A 19 2.29 -17.62 -16.03
CA LYS A 19 1.71 -18.95 -16.22
C LYS A 19 2.77 -20.01 -16.46
N SER A 20 3.88 -19.67 -17.12
CA SER A 20 4.98 -20.63 -17.39
C SER A 20 5.80 -20.97 -16.15
N LYS A 21 5.59 -20.28 -15.01
CA LYS A 21 6.26 -20.51 -13.71
C LYS A 21 7.79 -20.52 -13.79
N LYS A 22 8.40 -19.86 -14.78
CA LYS A 22 9.87 -19.82 -14.99
C LYS A 22 10.61 -19.06 -13.89
N ASN A 23 10.00 -18.02 -13.32
CA ASN A 23 10.60 -17.31 -12.20
C ASN A 23 10.26 -18.05 -10.90
N LEU A 24 11.28 -18.52 -10.20
CA LEU A 24 11.16 -19.33 -9.00
C LEU A 24 10.44 -18.60 -7.86
N GLY A 25 10.77 -17.33 -7.63
CA GLY A 25 10.14 -16.52 -6.58
C GLY A 25 8.65 -16.31 -6.82
N LEU A 26 8.25 -15.99 -8.06
CA LEU A 26 6.84 -15.86 -8.42
C LEU A 26 6.10 -17.19 -8.35
N LYS A 27 6.73 -18.30 -8.78
CA LYS A 27 6.18 -19.64 -8.62
C LYS A 27 5.89 -19.94 -7.15
N THR A 28 6.87 -19.69 -6.28
CA THR A 28 6.73 -19.94 -4.84
C THR A 28 5.62 -19.09 -4.21
N LEU A 29 5.49 -17.80 -4.62
CA LEU A 29 4.37 -16.97 -4.17
C LEU A 29 3.01 -17.49 -4.65
N LEU A 30 2.91 -17.96 -5.90
CA LEU A 30 1.68 -18.58 -6.40
C LEU A 30 1.29 -19.79 -5.57
N ASP A 31 2.26 -20.65 -5.22
CA ASP A 31 2.04 -21.83 -4.42
C ASP A 31 1.60 -21.48 -2.98
N ILE A 32 2.25 -20.51 -2.32
CA ILE A 32 1.85 -20.00 -0.99
C ILE A 32 0.45 -19.39 -1.03
N CYS A 33 0.11 -18.66 -2.10
CA CYS A 33 -1.23 -18.10 -2.30
C CYS A 33 -2.28 -19.15 -2.69
N LYS A 34 -1.89 -20.43 -2.87
CA LYS A 34 -2.75 -21.55 -3.33
C LYS A 34 -3.45 -21.24 -4.65
N ILE A 35 -2.75 -20.56 -5.58
CA ILE A 35 -3.27 -20.20 -6.90
C ILE A 35 -3.04 -21.40 -7.85
N ASN A 36 -4.04 -22.26 -7.98
CA ASN A 36 -4.00 -23.46 -8.80
C ASN A 36 -4.58 -23.26 -10.21
N VAL A 37 -5.09 -22.05 -10.49
CA VAL A 37 -5.65 -21.65 -11.78
C VAL A 37 -4.69 -20.77 -12.57
N SER A 38 -5.00 -20.50 -13.84
CA SER A 38 -4.22 -19.53 -14.61
C SER A 38 -4.22 -18.15 -13.93
N PRO A 39 -3.02 -17.56 -13.69
CA PRO A 39 -2.93 -16.24 -13.09
C PRO A 39 -3.66 -15.18 -13.90
N SER A 40 -4.31 -14.24 -13.20
CA SER A 40 -5.04 -13.12 -13.77
C SER A 40 -4.54 -11.80 -13.16
N THR A 41 -5.05 -10.67 -13.68
CA THR A 41 -4.78 -9.34 -13.12
C THR A 41 -5.23 -9.22 -11.67
N TYR A 42 -6.32 -9.91 -11.27
CA TYR A 42 -6.76 -10.00 -9.88
C TYR A 42 -5.68 -10.61 -8.97
N HIS A 43 -5.10 -11.74 -9.38
CA HIS A 43 -4.04 -12.39 -8.59
C HIS A 43 -2.80 -11.49 -8.45
N LEU A 44 -2.43 -10.75 -9.51
CA LEU A 44 -1.33 -9.78 -9.45
C LEU A 44 -1.64 -8.62 -8.50
N GLY A 45 -2.82 -8.02 -8.62
CA GLY A 45 -3.17 -6.82 -7.86
C GLY A 45 -3.52 -7.06 -6.40
N TYR A 46 -4.14 -8.21 -6.09
CA TYR A 46 -4.72 -8.47 -4.77
C TYR A 46 -4.04 -9.58 -3.98
N LEU A 47 -3.27 -10.45 -4.61
CA LEU A 47 -2.60 -11.54 -3.92
C LEU A 47 -1.06 -11.42 -3.95
N ILE A 48 -0.46 -11.31 -5.13
CA ILE A 48 0.99 -11.29 -5.30
C ILE A 48 1.58 -9.92 -4.97
N GLY A 49 1.05 -8.85 -5.58
CA GLY A 49 1.55 -7.48 -5.39
C GLY A 49 1.54 -7.03 -3.92
N PRO A 50 0.44 -7.21 -3.17
CA PRO A 50 0.40 -6.86 -1.75
C PRO A 50 1.48 -7.55 -0.92
N ARG A 51 1.80 -8.83 -1.18
CA ARG A 51 2.85 -9.56 -0.47
C ARG A 51 4.24 -9.02 -0.77
N ILE A 52 4.56 -8.80 -2.05
CA ILE A 52 5.84 -8.20 -2.46
C ILE A 52 6.01 -6.82 -1.80
N ASN A 53 4.95 -6.01 -1.77
CA ASN A 53 4.97 -4.67 -1.20
C ASN A 53 4.97 -4.65 0.34
N ALA A 54 4.53 -5.72 1.00
CA ALA A 54 4.44 -5.77 2.45
C ALA A 54 5.80 -5.63 3.14
N GLY A 55 6.87 -6.16 2.53
CA GLY A 55 8.23 -5.98 3.04
C GLY A 55 8.64 -4.52 3.21
N GLY A 56 8.26 -3.65 2.27
CA GLY A 56 8.53 -2.21 2.34
C GLY A 56 7.59 -1.43 3.27
N ARG A 57 6.56 -2.07 3.84
CA ARG A 57 5.62 -1.42 4.76
C ARG A 57 5.84 -1.78 6.21
N VAL A 58 5.99 -3.07 6.52
CA VAL A 58 6.07 -3.57 7.90
C VAL A 58 7.30 -4.46 8.15
N GLY A 59 8.14 -4.67 7.14
CA GLY A 59 9.29 -5.56 7.21
C GLY A 59 10.53 -5.03 6.48
N LYS A 60 11.23 -5.92 5.81
CA LYS A 60 12.46 -5.61 5.06
C LYS A 60 12.12 -5.32 3.60
N CYS A 61 12.32 -4.09 3.15
CA CYS A 61 11.98 -3.63 1.80
C CYS A 61 12.69 -4.41 0.67
N SER A 62 13.90 -4.95 0.92
CA SER A 62 14.66 -5.75 -0.05
C SER A 62 14.09 -7.17 -0.30
N HIS A 63 13.23 -7.69 0.58
CA HIS A 63 12.76 -9.09 0.49
C HIS A 63 11.99 -9.36 -0.80
N GLY A 64 11.18 -8.41 -1.27
CA GLY A 64 10.47 -8.55 -2.55
C GLY A 64 11.43 -8.70 -3.75
N ALA A 65 12.42 -7.83 -3.84
CA ALA A 65 13.44 -7.88 -4.89
C ALA A 65 14.30 -9.17 -4.78
N ASN A 66 14.75 -9.49 -3.57
CA ASN A 66 15.55 -10.69 -3.32
C ASN A 66 14.79 -11.97 -3.70
N LEU A 67 13.49 -12.04 -3.43
CA LEU A 67 12.67 -13.18 -3.85
C LEU A 67 12.61 -13.33 -5.37
N LEU A 68 12.40 -12.22 -6.10
CA LEU A 68 12.30 -12.24 -7.56
C LEU A 68 13.61 -12.60 -8.25
N LEU A 69 14.75 -12.29 -7.64
CA LEU A 69 16.09 -12.57 -8.16
C LEU A 69 16.64 -13.94 -7.73
N ASN A 70 16.01 -14.57 -6.73
CA ASN A 70 16.53 -15.78 -6.12
C ASN A 70 16.38 -17.02 -7.03
N LYS A 71 17.40 -17.89 -6.99
CA LYS A 71 17.45 -19.14 -7.76
C LYS A 71 17.46 -20.39 -6.86
N ASP A 72 17.62 -20.21 -5.55
CA ASP A 72 17.59 -21.31 -4.59
C ASP A 72 16.17 -21.57 -4.06
N PRO A 73 15.64 -22.81 -4.19
CA PRO A 73 14.29 -23.13 -3.74
C PRO A 73 14.04 -22.94 -2.25
N LYS A 74 15.01 -23.31 -1.39
CA LYS A 74 14.87 -23.18 0.07
C LYS A 74 14.76 -21.73 0.48
N ASN A 75 15.66 -20.90 -0.05
CA ASN A 75 15.66 -19.47 0.25
C ASN A 75 14.44 -18.76 -0.38
N SER A 76 13.98 -19.17 -1.57
CA SER A 76 12.74 -18.66 -2.16
C SER A 76 11.53 -18.94 -1.28
N PHE A 77 11.42 -20.16 -0.75
CA PHE A 77 10.32 -20.52 0.18
C PHE A 77 10.38 -19.68 1.46
N LYS A 78 11.56 -19.51 2.05
CA LYS A 78 11.75 -18.66 3.24
C LYS A 78 11.30 -17.22 2.98
N LEU A 79 11.83 -16.59 1.93
CA LEU A 79 11.50 -15.20 1.59
C LEU A 79 10.01 -15.00 1.27
N ALA A 80 9.41 -15.93 0.53
CA ALA A 80 7.99 -15.86 0.19
C ALA A 80 7.09 -16.05 1.41
N SER A 81 7.48 -16.92 2.36
CA SER A 81 6.77 -17.12 3.62
C SER A 81 6.86 -15.88 4.52
N GLU A 82 8.03 -15.24 4.60
CA GLU A 82 8.21 -14.00 5.34
C GLU A 82 7.37 -12.86 4.74
N LEU A 83 7.31 -12.74 3.42
CA LEU A 83 6.46 -11.76 2.73
C LEU A 83 4.96 -12.02 2.96
N ASP A 84 4.53 -13.28 3.01
CA ASP A 84 3.14 -13.63 3.37
C ASP A 84 2.84 -13.24 4.82
N GLN A 85 3.78 -13.47 5.75
CA GLN A 85 3.64 -13.06 7.14
C GLN A 85 3.57 -11.53 7.28
N TYR A 86 4.45 -10.78 6.62
CA TYR A 86 4.38 -9.31 6.58
C TYR A 86 3.04 -8.80 6.00
N ASN A 87 2.52 -9.48 4.98
CA ASN A 87 1.22 -9.10 4.43
C ASN A 87 0.07 -9.34 5.41
N LYS A 88 0.10 -10.43 6.19
CA LYS A 88 -0.89 -10.69 7.26
C LYS A 88 -0.79 -9.63 8.37
N GLU A 89 0.43 -9.32 8.83
CA GLU A 89 0.68 -8.28 9.82
C GLU A 89 0.18 -6.91 9.34
N ARG A 90 0.53 -6.53 8.11
CA ARG A 90 0.02 -5.31 7.50
C ARG A 90 -1.51 -5.26 7.49
N GLN A 91 -2.18 -6.37 7.15
CA GLN A 91 -3.65 -6.44 7.14
C GLN A 91 -4.26 -6.29 8.53
N MET A 92 -3.63 -6.86 9.56
CA MET A 92 -4.06 -6.69 10.95
C MET A 92 -3.93 -5.23 11.38
N LEU A 93 -2.74 -4.64 11.23
CA LEU A 93 -2.49 -3.24 11.56
C LEU A 93 -3.45 -2.29 10.83
N GLU A 94 -3.72 -2.56 9.55
CA GLU A 94 -4.66 -1.79 8.74
C GLU A 94 -6.09 -1.86 9.28
N LYS A 95 -6.56 -3.07 9.62
CA LYS A 95 -7.90 -3.30 10.16
C LYS A 95 -8.06 -2.63 11.53
N ASP A 96 -7.08 -2.80 12.42
CA ASP A 96 -7.12 -2.28 13.77
C ASP A 96 -7.13 -0.74 13.75
N LEU A 97 -6.25 -0.14 12.95
CA LEU A 97 -6.21 1.31 12.80
C LEU A 97 -7.49 1.86 12.17
N LEU A 98 -8.02 1.19 11.14
CA LEU A 98 -9.26 1.61 10.49
C LEU A 98 -10.43 1.58 11.46
N ASN A 99 -10.59 0.50 12.23
CA ASN A 99 -11.66 0.38 13.22
C ASN A 99 -11.55 1.46 14.30
N LYS A 100 -10.34 1.65 14.86
CA LYS A 100 -10.09 2.71 15.84
C LYS A 100 -10.50 4.08 15.32
N ILE A 101 -10.07 4.44 14.11
CA ILE A 101 -10.42 5.74 13.52
C ILE A 101 -11.93 5.85 13.28
N LEU A 102 -12.61 4.80 12.80
CA LEU A 102 -14.04 4.83 12.54
C LEU A 102 -14.87 5.04 13.81
N ASP A 103 -14.40 4.53 14.94
CA ASP A 103 -15.06 4.73 16.24
C ASP A 103 -14.88 6.18 16.74
N GLU A 104 -13.71 6.78 16.46
CA GLU A 104 -13.37 8.15 16.89
C GLU A 104 -13.91 9.23 15.92
N THR A 105 -14.24 8.90 14.65
CA THR A 105 -14.52 9.89 13.59
C THR A 105 -15.98 10.34 13.56
N LYS A 106 -16.85 9.86 14.41
CA LYS A 106 -18.29 10.20 14.39
C LYS A 106 -18.53 11.71 14.49
N ASP A 107 -17.67 12.42 15.22
CA ASP A 107 -17.79 13.87 15.45
C ASP A 107 -17.22 14.73 14.29
N PHE A 108 -16.37 14.16 13.41
CA PHE A 108 -15.69 14.88 12.35
C PHE A 108 -16.29 14.66 10.94
N LEU A 109 -17.42 13.97 10.86
CA LEU A 109 -18.06 13.65 9.58
C LEU A 109 -18.54 14.88 8.79
N ASN A 110 -18.73 16.02 9.46
CA ASN A 110 -19.18 17.26 8.82
C ASN A 110 -18.03 18.09 8.21
N ASP A 111 -16.78 17.79 8.58
CA ASP A 111 -15.64 18.54 8.06
C ASP A 111 -15.41 18.26 6.56
N PRO A 112 -15.03 19.28 5.77
CA PRO A 112 -14.77 19.11 4.33
C PRO A 112 -13.51 18.28 4.05
N VAL A 113 -12.57 18.22 4.99
CA VAL A 113 -11.33 17.42 4.94
C VAL A 113 -11.18 16.68 6.27
N LEU A 114 -10.89 15.39 6.22
CA LEU A 114 -10.62 14.62 7.43
C LEU A 114 -9.11 14.69 7.75
N ILE A 115 -8.75 15.36 8.84
CA ILE A 115 -7.37 15.42 9.34
C ILE A 115 -7.34 14.77 10.72
N LEU A 116 -6.69 13.61 10.81
CA LEU A 116 -6.65 12.82 12.03
C LEU A 116 -5.19 12.47 12.36
N SER A 117 -4.90 12.49 13.65
CA SER A 117 -3.55 12.16 14.14
C SER A 117 -3.63 11.19 15.32
N GLY A 118 -2.58 10.41 15.48
CA GLY A 118 -2.48 9.52 16.63
C GLY A 118 -1.06 9.03 16.87
N LYS A 119 -0.79 8.72 18.15
CA LYS A 119 0.48 8.13 18.57
C LYS A 119 0.52 6.66 18.21
N ASN A 120 1.71 6.18 17.85
CA ASN A 120 1.97 4.77 17.55
C ASN A 120 1.20 4.23 16.33
N TRP A 121 0.70 5.08 15.44
CA TRP A 121 0.17 4.62 14.17
C TRP A 121 1.31 4.16 13.27
N HIS A 122 1.21 2.98 12.69
CA HIS A 122 2.29 2.44 11.88
C HIS A 122 2.38 3.19 10.53
N GLU A 123 3.50 3.88 10.27
CA GLU A 123 3.71 4.74 9.10
C GLU A 123 3.47 4.02 7.76
N GLY A 124 3.86 2.75 7.66
CA GLY A 124 3.66 1.92 6.46
C GLY A 124 2.19 1.63 6.14
N VAL A 125 1.26 1.90 7.09
CA VAL A 125 -0.17 1.55 6.99
C VAL A 125 -1.07 2.77 6.88
N ILE A 126 -0.70 3.94 7.46
CA ILE A 126 -1.55 5.14 7.45
C ILE A 126 -2.01 5.54 6.05
N GLY A 127 -1.16 5.39 5.02
CA GLY A 127 -1.52 5.72 3.64
C GLY A 127 -2.58 4.78 3.02
N ILE A 128 -2.67 3.54 3.49
CA ILE A 128 -3.70 2.59 3.06
C ILE A 128 -5.02 2.93 3.75
N VAL A 129 -4.96 3.19 5.04
CA VAL A 129 -6.15 3.57 5.83
C VAL A 129 -6.72 4.91 5.34
N ALA A 130 -5.86 5.90 5.05
CA ALA A 130 -6.29 7.16 4.45
C ALA A 130 -7.05 6.94 3.12
N ALA A 131 -6.57 6.04 2.26
CA ALA A 131 -7.25 5.70 1.01
C ALA A 131 -8.64 5.08 1.27
N ARG A 132 -8.76 4.16 2.25
CA ARG A 132 -10.06 3.55 2.60
C ARG A 132 -11.06 4.55 3.19
N LEU A 133 -10.58 5.45 4.05
CA LEU A 133 -11.43 6.51 4.61
C LEU A 133 -11.88 7.48 3.51
N LYS A 134 -10.97 7.87 2.61
CA LYS A 134 -11.28 8.68 1.43
C LYS A 134 -12.36 8.02 0.56
N ASP A 135 -12.25 6.71 0.29
CA ASP A 135 -13.25 5.98 -0.50
C ASP A 135 -14.60 5.86 0.25
N LYS A 136 -14.56 5.67 1.57
CA LYS A 136 -15.77 5.52 2.40
C LYS A 136 -16.55 6.83 2.54
N PHE A 137 -15.86 7.94 2.77
CA PHE A 137 -16.48 9.24 3.06
C PHE A 137 -16.52 10.18 1.87
N ASN A 138 -15.86 9.83 0.76
CA ASN A 138 -15.69 10.67 -0.43
C ASN A 138 -15.16 12.07 -0.09
N LYS A 139 -14.17 12.14 0.79
CA LYS A 139 -13.52 13.37 1.26
C LYS A 139 -12.00 13.24 1.18
N PRO A 140 -11.26 14.34 1.05
CA PRO A 140 -9.81 14.33 1.25
C PRO A 140 -9.49 13.88 2.68
N VAL A 141 -8.46 13.07 2.84
CA VAL A 141 -8.04 12.53 4.15
C VAL A 141 -6.55 12.71 4.33
N ILE A 142 -6.16 13.20 5.50
CA ILE A 142 -4.77 13.27 5.97
C ILE A 142 -4.69 12.51 7.29
N LEU A 143 -3.87 11.46 7.33
CA LEU A 143 -3.55 10.74 8.56
C LEU A 143 -2.12 11.02 8.98
N ILE A 144 -1.92 11.34 10.25
CA ILE A 144 -0.63 11.75 10.82
C ILE A 144 -0.25 10.76 11.92
N SER A 145 0.85 10.05 11.73
CA SER A 145 1.48 9.26 12.77
C SER A 145 2.41 10.15 13.58
N ILE A 146 2.20 10.23 14.88
CA ILE A 146 3.01 11.05 15.81
C ILE A 146 4.03 10.14 16.50
N ASP A 147 5.30 10.51 16.38
CA ASP A 147 6.42 9.88 17.09
C ASP A 147 7.28 10.98 17.75
N GLY A 148 7.26 11.03 19.09
CA GLY A 148 7.86 12.13 19.86
C GLY A 148 7.31 13.49 19.42
N ASP A 149 8.22 14.39 19.03
CA ASP A 149 7.91 15.76 18.62
C ASP A 149 7.69 15.89 17.09
N THR A 150 7.68 14.79 16.36
CA THR A 150 7.51 14.80 14.91
C THR A 150 6.30 14.00 14.47
N GLY A 151 5.68 14.43 13.35
CA GLY A 151 4.58 13.74 12.72
C GLY A 151 4.90 13.39 11.27
N LYS A 152 4.64 12.13 10.87
CA LYS A 152 4.66 11.73 9.48
C LYS A 152 3.24 11.54 8.97
N ALA A 153 2.92 12.22 7.87
CA ALA A 153 1.58 12.23 7.31
C ALA A 153 1.49 11.48 5.99
N SER A 154 0.31 10.94 5.73
CA SER A 154 -0.08 10.45 4.41
C SER A 154 -1.44 11.00 4.03
N ALA A 155 -1.50 11.65 2.86
CA ALA A 155 -2.71 12.28 2.35
C ALA A 155 -3.28 11.50 1.17
N ARG A 156 -4.61 11.50 1.04
CA ARG A 156 -5.36 10.97 -0.11
C ARG A 156 -6.46 11.94 -0.48
N SER A 157 -6.60 12.21 -1.77
CA SER A 157 -7.57 13.17 -2.27
C SER A 157 -8.68 12.53 -3.10
N ILE A 158 -9.70 13.33 -3.34
CA ILE A 158 -10.79 13.04 -4.26
C ILE A 158 -10.60 13.79 -5.57
N VAL A 159 -11.36 13.42 -6.60
CA VAL A 159 -11.38 14.16 -7.88
C VAL A 159 -11.87 15.59 -7.65
N GLY A 160 -11.18 16.55 -8.23
CA GLY A 160 -11.50 17.98 -8.10
C GLY A 160 -10.80 18.71 -6.95
N PHE A 161 -10.06 18.01 -6.07
CA PHE A 161 -9.31 18.62 -4.98
C PHE A 161 -7.81 18.29 -5.07
N ASP A 162 -6.97 19.29 -5.38
CA ASP A 162 -5.53 19.12 -5.54
C ASP A 162 -4.79 19.24 -4.20
N ILE A 163 -4.77 18.16 -3.44
CA ILE A 163 -4.07 18.12 -2.15
C ILE A 163 -2.54 18.24 -2.31
N GLY A 164 -1.99 17.85 -3.45
CA GLY A 164 -0.55 17.93 -3.72
C GLY A 164 -0.06 19.37 -3.72
N SER A 165 -0.78 20.27 -4.41
CA SER A 165 -0.46 21.69 -4.44
C SER A 165 -0.55 22.34 -3.06
N ILE A 166 -1.53 21.94 -2.24
CA ILE A 166 -1.69 22.45 -0.86
C ILE A 166 -0.51 22.04 0.02
N ILE A 167 -0.09 20.78 -0.05
CA ILE A 167 1.06 20.27 0.71
C ILE A 167 2.37 20.96 0.27
N ILE A 168 2.54 21.21 -1.03
CA ILE A 168 3.71 21.94 -1.54
C ILE A 168 3.73 23.37 -1.02
N ALA A 169 2.59 24.07 -1.07
CA ALA A 169 2.46 25.44 -0.53
C ALA A 169 2.78 25.48 0.97
N ALA A 170 2.20 24.57 1.77
CA ALA A 170 2.48 24.46 3.20
C ALA A 170 3.98 24.23 3.49
N SER A 171 4.67 23.48 2.64
CA SER A 171 6.12 23.27 2.76
C SER A 171 6.91 24.51 2.41
N GLN A 172 6.50 25.26 1.38
CA GLN A 172 7.14 26.53 0.99
C GLN A 172 6.96 27.62 2.06
N GLU A 173 5.79 27.68 2.68
CA GLU A 173 5.48 28.57 3.80
C GLU A 173 6.07 28.11 5.14
N LYS A 174 6.84 27.00 5.16
CA LYS A 174 7.46 26.40 6.36
C LYS A 174 6.47 26.01 7.46
N LEU A 175 5.21 25.79 7.12
CA LEU A 175 4.19 25.24 8.03
C LEU A 175 4.42 23.75 8.33
N ILE A 176 5.10 23.05 7.42
CA ILE A 176 5.54 21.68 7.60
C ILE A 176 7.03 21.57 7.26
N LEU A 177 7.73 20.66 7.91
CA LEU A 177 9.18 20.46 7.73
C LEU A 177 9.53 20.04 6.30
N LYS A 178 8.75 19.13 5.72
CA LYS A 178 8.94 18.59 4.38
C LYS A 178 7.63 18.00 3.88
N GLY A 179 7.32 18.22 2.63
CA GLY A 179 6.13 17.65 2.01
C GLY A 179 6.21 17.69 0.50
N GLY A 180 5.38 16.89 -0.15
CA GLY A 180 5.26 16.83 -1.60
C GLY A 180 4.27 15.75 -2.01
N GLY A 181 3.93 15.72 -3.29
CA GLY A 181 2.97 14.77 -3.81
C GLY A 181 2.45 15.17 -5.19
N HIS A 182 1.31 14.60 -5.51
CA HIS A 182 0.55 14.86 -6.73
C HIS A 182 -0.93 15.04 -6.39
N LYS A 183 -1.76 15.40 -7.37
CA LYS A 183 -3.18 15.76 -7.17
C LYS A 183 -4.01 14.79 -6.31
N MET A 184 -3.67 13.50 -6.34
CA MET A 184 -4.44 12.47 -5.65
C MET A 184 -3.81 11.98 -4.36
#